data_318efd0d960baaaefaa5c5a04fe30101
#
_entry.id   318efd0d960baaaefaa5c5a04fe30101
#
_cell.length_a   1.000
_cell.length_b   1.000
_cell.length_c   1.000
_cell.angle_alpha   90.00
_cell.angle_beta   90.00
_cell.angle_gamma   90.00
#
_symmetry.space_group_name_H-M   'P 1'
#
loop_
_entity.id
_entity.type
_entity.pdbx_description
1 polymer ?
#
loop_
_entity_poly.entity_id
_entity_poly.type
_entity_poly.pdbx_seq_one_letter_code
_entity_poly.pdbx_strand_id
1 'polypeptide(L)'
;MEAMSISAVHISVPATATRINWGPYLAGIGIGVLSWIVFVVVNNPIGITTAISQVSGGVASLIVGADVVAANKYWAKNAFSLDYGTLFLVGTLLVGLGSALAAGTWRIETVPRVWAERFGPSPARRYVVAFIGGIIAMYGARLANGCTSGNGISGGLQLALIGWVFLAVMFATGTITAFIMFRPKTS
;
A
#
# COMPACT_ATOMS: atom_id res chain seq x y z
N MET A 1 8.34 27.20 46.43
CA MET A 1 7.22 26.25 46.23
C MET A 1 6.28 26.92 45.21
N GLU A 2 6.60 26.81 43.94
CA GLU A 2 5.74 27.30 42.85
C GLU A 2 5.07 26.09 42.22
N ALA A 3 3.76 26.04 42.40
CA ALA A 3 2.90 25.04 41.74
C ALA A 3 2.84 25.32 40.25
N MET A 4 3.52 24.53 39.46
CA MET A 4 3.47 24.56 37.99
C MET A 4 2.11 24.03 37.55
N SER A 5 1.21 24.98 37.28
CA SER A 5 -0.11 24.75 36.72
C SER A 5 0.04 24.06 35.36
N ILE A 6 -0.33 22.78 35.31
CA ILE A 6 -0.46 22.03 34.06
C ILE A 6 -1.72 22.55 33.37
N SER A 7 -1.53 23.52 32.45
CA SER A 7 -2.57 23.93 31.52
C SER A 7 -2.98 22.72 30.67
N ALA A 8 -4.16 22.19 30.97
CA ALA A 8 -4.82 21.20 30.12
C ALA A 8 -4.94 21.80 28.70
N VAL A 9 -4.20 21.25 27.76
CA VAL A 9 -4.37 21.55 26.34
C VAL A 9 -5.77 21.06 25.95
N HIS A 10 -6.73 21.98 25.99
CA HIS A 10 -8.04 21.78 25.40
C HIS A 10 -7.81 21.61 23.89
N ILE A 11 -7.80 20.38 23.41
CA ILE A 11 -7.97 20.08 21.99
C ILE A 11 -9.42 20.43 21.66
N SER A 12 -9.63 21.69 21.30
CA SER A 12 -10.89 22.09 20.69
C SER A 12 -10.98 21.39 19.33
N VAL A 13 -11.67 20.27 19.27
CA VAL A 13 -12.12 19.67 18.02
C VAL A 13 -13.08 20.68 17.41
N PRO A 14 -12.77 21.29 16.27
CA PRO A 14 -13.66 22.23 15.64
C PRO A 14 -14.95 21.48 15.26
N ALA A 15 -16.09 21.92 15.81
CA ALA A 15 -17.42 21.38 15.54
C ALA A 15 -17.94 21.70 14.13
N THR A 16 -17.07 21.81 13.14
CA THR A 16 -17.39 22.07 11.72
C THR A 16 -17.24 20.83 10.86
N ALA A 17 -17.73 19.70 11.31
CA ALA A 17 -17.62 18.44 10.57
C ALA A 17 -18.99 17.92 10.08
N THR A 18 -19.75 18.74 9.38
CA THR A 18 -20.96 18.25 8.68
C THR A 18 -20.93 18.50 7.17
N ARG A 19 -19.77 18.82 6.61
CA ARG A 19 -19.61 18.76 5.16
C ARG A 19 -19.05 17.39 4.79
N ILE A 20 -19.92 16.56 4.21
CA ILE A 20 -19.48 15.28 3.62
C ILE A 20 -18.40 15.62 2.59
N ASN A 21 -17.19 15.11 2.84
CA ASN A 21 -16.12 15.24 1.87
C ASN A 21 -16.33 14.24 0.73
N TRP A 22 -16.80 14.70 -0.41
CA TRP A 22 -17.09 13.89 -1.59
C TRP A 22 -15.83 13.42 -2.32
N GLY A 23 -14.65 13.98 -2.01
CA GLY A 23 -13.40 13.66 -2.68
C GLY A 23 -13.08 12.16 -2.72
N PRO A 24 -13.08 11.43 -1.58
CA PRO A 24 -12.82 9.99 -1.57
C PRO A 24 -13.83 9.17 -2.37
N TYR A 25 -15.11 9.57 -2.37
CA TYR A 25 -16.16 8.87 -3.13
C TYR A 25 -15.97 9.03 -4.64
N LEU A 26 -15.68 10.26 -5.10
CA LEU A 26 -15.37 10.53 -6.50
C LEU A 26 -14.10 9.81 -6.96
N ALA A 27 -13.07 9.78 -6.12
CA ALA A 27 -11.85 9.02 -6.40
C ALA A 27 -12.15 7.52 -6.52
N GLY A 28 -12.98 6.97 -5.64
CA GLY A 28 -13.40 5.56 -5.69
C GLY A 28 -14.16 5.22 -6.98
N ILE A 29 -15.11 6.06 -7.37
CA ILE A 29 -15.84 5.92 -8.65
C ILE A 29 -14.86 5.98 -9.83
N GLY A 30 -13.94 6.94 -9.83
CA GLY A 30 -12.91 7.09 -10.86
C GLY A 30 -12.05 5.84 -11.00
N ILE A 31 -11.59 5.27 -9.89
CA ILE A 31 -10.82 4.02 -9.88
C ILE A 31 -11.64 2.87 -10.46
N GLY A 32 -12.93 2.75 -10.10
CA GLY A 32 -13.81 1.71 -10.64
C GLY A 32 -13.99 1.81 -12.14
N VAL A 33 -14.30 3.01 -12.66
CA VAL A 33 -14.48 3.26 -14.09
C VAL A 33 -13.17 2.99 -14.86
N LEU A 34 -12.05 3.52 -14.37
CA LEU A 34 -10.74 3.26 -14.99
C LEU A 34 -10.39 1.77 -15.01
N SER A 35 -10.72 1.04 -13.96
CA SER A 35 -10.49 -0.42 -13.91
C SER A 35 -11.28 -1.14 -14.99
N TRP A 36 -12.52 -0.76 -15.26
CA TRP A 36 -13.32 -1.32 -16.33
C TRP A 36 -12.76 -0.98 -17.72
N ILE A 37 -12.34 0.27 -17.92
CA ILE A 37 -11.70 0.68 -19.18
C ILE A 37 -10.44 -0.17 -19.45
N VAL A 38 -9.61 -0.34 -18.41
CA VAL A 38 -8.41 -1.18 -18.51
C VAL A 38 -8.77 -2.63 -18.85
N PHE A 39 -9.81 -3.18 -18.24
CA PHE A 39 -10.28 -4.52 -18.58
C PHE A 39 -10.67 -4.65 -20.05
N VAL A 40 -11.41 -3.68 -20.57
CA VAL A 40 -11.87 -3.69 -21.96
C VAL A 40 -10.71 -3.53 -22.95
N VAL A 41 -9.74 -2.64 -22.64
CA VAL A 41 -8.65 -2.30 -23.57
C VAL A 41 -7.50 -3.30 -23.49
N VAL A 42 -7.13 -3.73 -22.29
CA VAL A 42 -5.92 -4.55 -22.06
C VAL A 42 -6.25 -6.03 -21.88
N ASN A 43 -7.52 -6.35 -21.63
CA ASN A 43 -7.99 -7.72 -21.34
C ASN A 43 -7.21 -8.39 -20.18
N ASN A 44 -6.73 -7.58 -19.23
CA ASN A 44 -5.99 -8.03 -18.06
C ASN A 44 -6.47 -7.31 -16.80
N PRO A 45 -6.54 -8.01 -15.64
CA PRO A 45 -6.87 -7.40 -14.38
C PRO A 45 -5.74 -6.48 -13.89
N ILE A 46 -6.09 -5.46 -13.13
CA ILE A 46 -5.11 -4.63 -12.46
C ILE A 46 -4.42 -5.47 -11.37
N GLY A 47 -3.10 -5.63 -11.48
CA GLY A 47 -2.30 -6.35 -10.50
C GLY A 47 -0.84 -5.93 -10.54
N ILE A 48 -0.26 -5.64 -9.37
CA ILE A 48 1.11 -5.11 -9.26
C ILE A 48 2.12 -6.17 -8.85
N THR A 49 1.67 -7.30 -8.26
CA THR A 49 2.58 -8.29 -7.64
C THR A 49 3.53 -8.92 -8.66
N THR A 50 3.06 -9.21 -9.85
CA THR A 50 3.90 -9.78 -10.92
C THR A 50 4.89 -8.75 -11.42
N ALA A 51 4.47 -7.50 -11.62
CA ALA A 51 5.35 -6.40 -12.02
C ALA A 51 6.48 -6.16 -11.02
N ILE A 52 6.19 -6.16 -9.70
CA ILE A 52 7.22 -6.05 -8.66
C ILE A 52 8.20 -7.23 -8.73
N SER A 53 7.72 -8.44 -9.00
CA SER A 53 8.59 -9.60 -9.15
C SER A 53 9.47 -9.53 -10.39
N GLN A 54 8.93 -9.04 -11.49
CA GLN A 54 9.69 -8.80 -12.74
C GLN A 54 10.77 -7.74 -12.52
N VAL A 55 10.43 -6.62 -11.90
CA VAL A 55 11.39 -5.57 -11.56
C VAL A 55 12.46 -6.09 -10.60
N SER A 56 12.07 -6.87 -9.57
CA SER A 56 13.04 -7.47 -8.64
C SER A 56 13.98 -8.45 -9.33
N GLY A 57 13.49 -9.25 -10.26
CA GLY A 57 14.28 -10.13 -11.12
C GLY A 57 15.24 -9.36 -12.02
N GLY A 58 14.77 -8.24 -12.61
CA GLY A 58 15.61 -7.34 -13.40
C GLY A 58 16.75 -6.72 -12.59
N VAL A 59 16.46 -6.23 -11.39
CA VAL A 59 17.48 -5.69 -10.48
C VAL A 59 18.45 -6.80 -10.03
N ALA A 60 17.93 -7.97 -9.68
CA ALA A 60 18.77 -9.11 -9.29
C ALA A 60 19.71 -9.53 -10.41
N SER A 61 19.28 -9.50 -11.67
CA SER A 61 20.14 -9.84 -12.82
C SER A 61 21.34 -8.91 -12.97
N LEU A 62 21.21 -7.66 -12.56
CA LEU A 62 22.31 -6.69 -12.57
C LEU A 62 23.32 -6.92 -11.43
N ILE A 63 22.90 -7.55 -10.31
CA ILE A 63 23.72 -7.75 -9.12
C ILE A 63 24.35 -9.14 -9.10
N VAL A 64 23.58 -10.18 -9.40
CA VAL A 64 23.96 -11.60 -9.24
C VAL A 64 24.30 -12.25 -10.59
N GLY A 65 23.96 -11.60 -11.70
CA GLY A 65 24.14 -12.09 -13.06
C GLY A 65 22.86 -12.69 -13.65
N ALA A 66 22.72 -12.54 -14.96
CA ALA A 66 21.54 -12.99 -15.69
C ALA A 66 21.37 -14.52 -15.67
N ASP A 67 22.48 -15.27 -15.66
CA ASP A 67 22.48 -16.73 -15.67
C ASP A 67 21.87 -17.32 -14.38
N VAL A 68 22.19 -16.71 -13.22
CA VAL A 68 21.65 -17.13 -11.92
C VAL A 68 20.15 -16.86 -11.83
N VAL A 69 19.70 -15.73 -12.38
CA VAL A 69 18.28 -15.36 -12.43
C VAL A 69 17.52 -16.29 -13.38
N ALA A 70 18.09 -16.62 -14.53
CA ALA A 70 17.50 -17.54 -15.50
C ALA A 70 17.42 -18.99 -14.98
N ALA A 71 18.36 -19.41 -14.15
CA ALA A 71 18.32 -20.71 -13.49
C ALA A 71 17.20 -20.84 -12.45
N ASN A 72 16.69 -19.73 -11.92
CA ASN A 72 15.57 -19.72 -10.98
C ASN A 72 14.25 -19.86 -11.74
N LYS A 73 13.55 -20.99 -11.55
CA LYS A 73 12.27 -21.30 -12.23
C LYS A 73 11.21 -20.21 -12.08
N TYR A 74 11.20 -19.50 -10.96
CA TYR A 74 10.22 -18.44 -10.73
C TYR A 74 10.51 -17.18 -11.57
N TRP A 75 11.76 -16.72 -11.60
CA TRP A 75 12.16 -15.56 -12.40
C TRP A 75 12.22 -15.88 -13.89
N ALA A 76 12.58 -17.11 -14.26
CA ALA A 76 12.50 -17.55 -15.66
C ALA A 76 11.08 -17.44 -16.21
N LYS A 77 10.05 -17.79 -15.38
CA LYS A 77 8.64 -17.64 -15.74
C LYS A 77 8.16 -16.17 -15.73
N ASN A 78 8.75 -15.33 -14.88
CA ASN A 78 8.40 -13.92 -14.70
C ASN A 78 9.63 -13.05 -15.03
N ALA A 79 10.21 -13.26 -16.20
CA ALA A 79 11.33 -12.45 -16.69
C ALA A 79 10.93 -10.97 -16.77
N PHE A 80 11.89 -10.07 -16.58
CA PHE A 80 11.64 -8.64 -16.72
C PHE A 80 11.13 -8.34 -18.14
N SER A 81 9.95 -7.75 -18.22
CA SER A 81 9.35 -7.29 -19.47
C SER A 81 8.68 -5.94 -19.27
N LEU A 82 8.68 -5.12 -20.30
CA LEU A 82 7.91 -3.87 -20.34
C LEU A 82 6.47 -4.20 -20.74
N ASP A 83 5.79 -4.92 -19.87
CA ASP A 83 4.39 -5.26 -20.04
C ASP A 83 3.47 -4.21 -19.38
N TYR A 84 2.16 -4.43 -19.51
CA TYR A 84 1.16 -3.58 -18.88
C TYR A 84 1.37 -3.40 -17.39
N GLY A 85 1.73 -4.46 -16.66
CA GLY A 85 1.93 -4.40 -15.21
C GLY A 85 3.11 -3.49 -14.81
N THR A 86 4.22 -3.57 -15.53
CA THR A 86 5.39 -2.72 -15.32
C THR A 86 5.08 -1.26 -15.67
N LEU A 87 4.40 -1.00 -16.79
CA LEU A 87 3.97 0.34 -17.18
C LEU A 87 2.97 0.93 -16.16
N PHE A 88 2.05 0.11 -15.65
CA PHE A 88 1.12 0.52 -14.60
C PHE A 88 1.85 0.90 -13.30
N LEU A 89 2.86 0.14 -12.91
CA LEU A 89 3.68 0.44 -11.73
C LEU A 89 4.40 1.79 -11.88
N VAL A 90 5.06 2.02 -13.00
CA VAL A 90 5.76 3.28 -13.31
C VAL A 90 4.77 4.43 -13.40
N GLY A 91 3.65 4.25 -14.09
CA GLY A 91 2.58 5.26 -14.21
C GLY A 91 2.03 5.67 -12.86
N THR A 92 1.75 4.73 -11.98
CA THR A 92 1.26 5.00 -10.62
C THR A 92 2.28 5.82 -9.82
N LEU A 93 3.57 5.51 -9.92
CA LEU A 93 4.64 6.24 -9.26
C LEU A 93 4.75 7.68 -9.78
N LEU A 94 4.74 7.86 -11.11
CA LEU A 94 4.85 9.17 -11.75
C LEU A 94 3.65 10.07 -11.43
N VAL A 95 2.43 9.52 -11.53
CA VAL A 95 1.20 10.27 -11.22
C VAL A 95 1.11 10.60 -9.74
N GLY A 96 1.49 9.66 -8.84
CA GLY A 96 1.55 9.91 -7.42
C GLY A 96 2.54 11.00 -7.05
N LEU A 97 3.74 10.98 -7.64
CA LEU A 97 4.75 12.02 -7.48
C LEU A 97 4.27 13.36 -8.02
N GLY A 98 3.74 13.38 -9.24
CA GLY A 98 3.21 14.59 -9.87
C GLY A 98 2.07 15.21 -9.07
N SER A 99 1.16 14.41 -8.55
CA SER A 99 0.07 14.85 -7.67
C SER A 99 0.59 15.46 -6.37
N ALA A 100 1.57 14.84 -5.72
CA ALA A 100 2.17 15.34 -4.49
C ALA A 100 2.91 16.67 -4.70
N LEU A 101 3.61 16.81 -5.83
CA LEU A 101 4.28 18.06 -6.20
C LEU A 101 3.28 19.16 -6.53
N ALA A 102 2.24 18.88 -7.31
CA ALA A 102 1.20 19.84 -7.67
C ALA A 102 0.40 20.32 -6.44
N ALA A 103 0.15 19.45 -5.47
CA ALA A 103 -0.53 19.78 -4.23
C ALA A 103 0.40 20.47 -3.20
N GLY A 104 1.71 20.58 -3.45
CA GLY A 104 2.67 21.11 -2.47
C GLY A 104 2.76 20.29 -1.18
N THR A 105 2.31 19.05 -1.21
CA THR A 105 2.29 18.15 -0.04
C THR A 105 3.52 17.25 0.06
N TRP A 106 4.47 17.41 -0.85
CA TRP A 106 5.70 16.63 -0.85
C TRP A 106 6.49 16.85 0.44
N ARG A 107 6.58 15.82 1.25
CA ARG A 107 7.36 15.80 2.50
C ARG A 107 8.09 14.48 2.63
N ILE A 108 9.36 14.55 2.98
CA ILE A 108 10.14 13.35 3.33
C ILE A 108 10.01 13.14 4.83
N GLU A 109 9.00 12.41 5.25
CA GLU A 109 8.82 12.03 6.65
C GLU A 109 9.46 10.65 6.92
N THR A 110 10.58 10.66 7.63
CA THR A 110 11.26 9.42 8.03
C THR A 110 10.49 8.65 9.09
N VAL A 111 9.83 9.36 10.02
CA VAL A 111 9.02 8.77 11.09
C VAL A 111 7.71 9.53 11.24
N PRO A 112 6.55 8.96 10.88
CA PRO A 112 5.25 9.59 11.11
C PRO A 112 4.98 9.78 12.60
N ARG A 113 4.25 10.85 12.95
CA ARG A 113 3.93 11.20 14.34
C ARG A 113 3.26 10.05 15.09
N VAL A 114 2.27 9.40 14.48
CA VAL A 114 1.55 8.25 15.09
C VAL A 114 2.50 7.11 15.47
N TRP A 115 3.51 6.85 14.65
CA TRP A 115 4.54 5.87 14.97
C TRP A 115 5.45 6.35 16.10
N ALA A 116 5.93 7.60 16.04
CA ALA A 116 6.84 8.17 17.03
C ALA A 116 6.23 8.19 18.43
N GLU A 117 4.95 8.52 18.56
CA GLU A 117 4.20 8.54 19.82
C GLU A 117 4.06 7.14 20.45
N ARG A 118 3.97 6.09 19.62
CA ARG A 118 3.73 4.71 20.10
C ARG A 118 5.01 3.91 20.30
N PHE A 119 5.94 3.99 19.36
CA PHE A 119 7.13 3.13 19.25
C PHE A 119 8.44 3.89 19.40
N GLY A 120 8.37 5.21 19.55
CA GLY A 120 9.52 6.10 19.64
C GLY A 120 10.02 6.64 18.30
N PRO A 121 10.84 7.69 18.33
CA PRO A 121 11.26 8.44 17.14
C PRO A 121 12.40 7.78 16.34
N SER A 122 12.77 6.52 16.64
CA SER A 122 13.90 5.85 15.98
C SER A 122 13.57 5.44 14.54
N PRO A 123 14.23 6.02 13.51
CA PRO A 123 14.03 5.65 12.12
C PRO A 123 14.44 4.20 11.82
N ALA A 124 15.54 3.73 12.42
CA ALA A 124 16.05 2.38 12.20
C ALA A 124 15.02 1.31 12.60
N ARG A 125 14.40 1.45 13.78
CA ARG A 125 13.35 0.53 14.24
C ARG A 125 12.17 0.52 13.26
N ARG A 126 11.76 1.69 12.76
CA ARG A 126 10.67 1.79 11.79
C ARG A 126 11.00 1.09 10.48
N TYR A 127 12.21 1.29 9.95
CA TYR A 127 12.62 0.65 8.68
C TYR A 127 12.72 -0.87 8.81
N VAL A 128 13.25 -1.38 9.92
CA VAL A 128 13.31 -2.83 10.17
C VAL A 128 11.90 -3.43 10.23
N VAL A 129 10.99 -2.81 10.99
CA VAL A 129 9.60 -3.31 11.10
C VAL A 129 8.87 -3.20 9.76
N ALA A 130 9.07 -2.11 9.01
CA ALA A 130 8.48 -1.94 7.68
C ALA A 130 9.01 -2.98 6.68
N PHE A 131 10.31 -3.31 6.74
CA PHE A 131 10.91 -4.32 5.90
C PHE A 131 10.36 -5.71 6.18
N ILE A 132 10.30 -6.10 7.47
CA ILE A 132 9.70 -7.39 7.89
C ILE A 132 8.21 -7.45 7.49
N GLY A 133 7.47 -6.36 7.74
CA GLY A 133 6.08 -6.24 7.32
C GLY A 133 5.89 -6.39 5.80
N GLY A 134 6.79 -5.82 5.02
CA GLY A 134 6.82 -5.97 3.56
C GLY A 134 7.06 -7.42 3.11
N ILE A 135 7.97 -8.14 3.76
CA ILE A 135 8.22 -9.57 3.48
C ILE A 135 6.96 -10.39 3.76
N ILE A 136 6.33 -10.19 4.92
CA ILE A 136 5.11 -10.91 5.31
C ILE A 136 3.96 -10.59 4.34
N ALA A 137 3.79 -9.32 3.98
CA ALA A 137 2.76 -8.89 3.04
C ALA A 137 2.94 -9.51 1.65
N MET A 138 4.19 -9.53 1.15
CA MET A 138 4.51 -10.10 -0.16
C MET A 138 4.34 -11.62 -0.17
N TYR A 139 4.73 -12.30 0.92
CA TYR A 139 4.49 -13.73 1.09
C TYR A 139 2.99 -14.04 1.12
N GLY A 140 2.21 -13.30 1.90
CA GLY A 140 0.75 -13.44 1.95
C GLY A 140 0.08 -13.20 0.60
N ALA A 141 0.52 -12.19 -0.15
CA ALA A 141 0.01 -11.92 -1.50
C ALA A 141 0.30 -13.08 -2.47
N ARG A 142 1.43 -13.77 -2.31
CA ARG A 142 1.75 -14.97 -3.12
C ARG A 142 0.91 -16.18 -2.74
N LEU A 143 0.65 -16.39 -1.46
CA LEU A 143 -0.27 -17.45 -1.00
C LEU A 143 -1.70 -17.21 -1.49
N ALA A 144 -2.16 -15.97 -1.46
CA ALA A 144 -3.48 -15.56 -1.94
C ALA A 144 -3.59 -15.49 -3.48
N ASN A 145 -2.52 -15.81 -4.21
CA ASN A 145 -2.42 -15.70 -5.66
C ASN A 145 -2.78 -14.31 -6.22
N GLY A 146 -2.53 -13.26 -5.46
CA GLY A 146 -2.76 -11.88 -5.87
C GLY A 146 -2.64 -10.87 -4.71
N CYS A 147 -2.42 -9.63 -5.07
CA CYS A 147 -2.39 -8.50 -4.12
C CYS A 147 -3.78 -7.90 -3.90
N THR A 148 -3.86 -6.87 -3.04
CA THR A 148 -5.11 -6.13 -2.79
C THR A 148 -5.71 -5.49 -4.04
N SER A 149 -4.89 -5.02 -4.98
CA SER A 149 -5.38 -4.49 -6.26
C SER A 149 -5.89 -5.61 -7.17
N GLY A 150 -5.22 -6.76 -7.22
CA GLY A 150 -5.65 -7.90 -8.04
C GLY A 150 -6.90 -8.58 -7.49
N ASN A 151 -6.84 -9.09 -6.28
CA ASN A 151 -7.98 -9.79 -5.67
C ASN A 151 -9.05 -8.83 -5.14
N GLY A 152 -8.67 -7.75 -4.45
CA GLY A 152 -9.63 -6.85 -3.84
C GLY A 152 -10.35 -5.99 -4.88
N ILE A 153 -9.62 -5.18 -5.67
CA ILE A 153 -10.25 -4.26 -6.63
C ILE A 153 -10.70 -5.06 -7.87
N SER A 154 -9.77 -5.68 -8.58
CA SER A 154 -10.12 -6.36 -9.84
C SER A 154 -11.02 -7.57 -9.62
N GLY A 155 -10.77 -8.40 -8.61
CA GLY A 155 -11.63 -9.53 -8.27
C GLY A 155 -13.02 -9.10 -7.79
N GLY A 156 -13.09 -8.04 -6.98
CA GLY A 156 -14.36 -7.45 -6.53
C GLY A 156 -15.19 -6.88 -7.69
N LEU A 157 -14.56 -6.16 -8.62
CA LEU A 157 -15.22 -5.60 -9.81
C LEU A 157 -15.69 -6.67 -10.82
N GLN A 158 -15.02 -7.81 -10.83
CA GLN A 158 -15.44 -8.99 -11.60
C GLN A 158 -16.51 -9.82 -10.90
N LEU A 159 -16.97 -9.41 -9.71
CA LEU A 159 -17.89 -10.14 -8.86
C LEU A 159 -17.39 -11.56 -8.50
N ALA A 160 -16.07 -11.76 -8.52
CA ALA A 160 -15.45 -13.01 -8.14
C ALA A 160 -15.58 -13.23 -6.64
N LEU A 161 -16.08 -14.38 -6.22
CA LEU A 161 -16.26 -14.72 -4.80
C LEU A 161 -14.95 -14.58 -4.02
N ILE A 162 -13.83 -14.97 -4.62
CA ILE A 162 -12.51 -14.85 -3.99
C ILE A 162 -12.14 -13.37 -3.67
N GLY A 163 -12.54 -12.42 -4.50
CA GLY A 163 -12.32 -11.00 -4.27
C GLY A 163 -13.05 -10.51 -3.02
N TRP A 164 -14.30 -10.89 -2.85
CA TRP A 164 -15.11 -10.53 -1.69
C TRP A 164 -14.60 -11.18 -0.39
N VAL A 165 -14.26 -12.46 -0.43
CA VAL A 165 -13.66 -13.16 0.71
C VAL A 165 -12.33 -12.52 1.08
N PHE A 166 -11.49 -12.20 0.10
CA PHE A 166 -10.21 -11.52 0.32
C PHE A 166 -10.40 -10.17 1.01
N LEU A 167 -11.34 -9.34 0.54
CA LEU A 167 -11.65 -8.04 1.15
C LEU A 167 -12.12 -8.21 2.60
N ALA A 168 -13.05 -9.12 2.86
CA ALA A 168 -13.58 -9.36 4.21
C ALA A 168 -12.45 -9.75 5.18
N VAL A 169 -11.61 -10.71 4.79
CA VAL A 169 -10.46 -11.17 5.61
C VAL A 169 -9.44 -10.05 5.80
N MET A 170 -9.12 -9.31 4.76
CA MET A 170 -8.17 -8.19 4.81
C MET A 170 -8.63 -7.11 5.79
N PHE A 171 -9.89 -6.68 5.71
CA PHE A 171 -10.43 -5.67 6.61
C PHE A 171 -10.50 -6.17 8.06
N ALA A 172 -10.94 -7.41 8.27
CA ALA A 172 -11.00 -7.99 9.61
C ALA A 172 -9.60 -8.08 10.25
N THR A 173 -8.64 -8.67 9.56
CA THR A 173 -7.26 -8.82 10.07
C THR A 173 -6.55 -7.47 10.22
N GLY A 174 -6.75 -6.55 9.28
CA GLY A 174 -6.19 -5.20 9.36
C GLY A 174 -6.71 -4.42 10.55
N THR A 175 -8.02 -4.48 10.80
CA THR A 175 -8.66 -3.84 11.95
C THR A 175 -8.17 -4.44 13.27
N ILE A 176 -8.13 -5.76 13.38
CA ILE A 176 -7.62 -6.45 14.58
C ILE A 176 -6.17 -6.06 14.84
N THR A 177 -5.33 -6.08 13.82
CA THR A 177 -3.91 -5.69 13.94
C THR A 177 -3.77 -4.22 14.38
N ALA A 178 -4.55 -3.32 13.80
CA ALA A 178 -4.55 -1.91 14.17
C ALA A 178 -4.95 -1.73 15.65
N PHE A 179 -5.99 -2.41 16.11
CA PHE A 179 -6.38 -2.37 17.53
C PHE A 179 -5.28 -2.89 18.45
N ILE A 180 -4.62 -3.98 18.10
CA ILE A 180 -3.52 -4.54 18.91
C ILE A 180 -2.34 -3.57 18.96
N MET A 181 -1.94 -3.01 17.81
CA MET A 181 -0.77 -2.14 17.71
C MET A 181 -1.00 -0.76 18.36
N PHE A 182 -2.19 -0.18 18.19
CA PHE A 182 -2.50 1.19 18.60
C PHE A 182 -3.44 1.29 19.79
N ARG A 183 -3.63 0.20 20.55
CA ARG A 183 -4.41 0.22 21.80
C ARG A 183 -3.84 1.28 22.73
N PRO A 184 -4.67 2.21 23.29
CA PRO A 184 -4.20 3.21 24.23
C PRO A 184 -3.53 2.52 25.44
N LYS A 185 -2.35 3.00 25.84
CA LYS A 185 -1.75 2.58 27.09
C LYS A 185 -2.65 3.11 28.19
N THR A 186 -3.42 2.23 28.83
CA THR A 186 -3.99 2.53 30.16
C THR A 186 -2.83 2.70 31.13
N SER A 187 -2.54 3.94 31.41
CA SER A 187 -1.62 4.37 32.48
C SER A 187 -2.34 4.27 33.79
#